data_7f14ab26ccac8fb60599457c4baf1d55
#
_entry.id   7f14ab26ccac8fb60599457c4baf1d55
#
_cell.length_a   1.000
_cell.length_b   1.000
_cell.length_c   1.000
_cell.angle_alpha   90.00
_cell.angle_beta   90.00
_cell.angle_gamma   90.00
#
_symmetry.space_group_name_H-M   'P 1'
#
loop_
_entity.id
_entity.type
_entity.pdbx_description
1 polymer ?
#
loop_
_entity_poly.entity_id
_entity_poly.type
_entity_poly.pdbx_seq_one_letter_code
_entity_poly.pdbx_strand_id
1 'polypeptide(L)'
;MLIEFSVTNFLSFKDKNTFSMVASSDKELLNNVMEVGGEKLLRTTALYGANASGKTNLFKIIAIVGSIIKGSNYRTPNMAMPISPFKLSEDTCDKPSEFEVKFIYDGIRYVYAFSADNLYVYDESLYYYPNGRPTKIFERKNTNEYSFNASDERILNDIKSKNSANKFFVATATNWNYEKTKPAFDFLTEKLGVIMSYEQVNNYSYNMYSKDKDNKLRDFALGFLKKADFNIDDYKVTEEKITEDILNRVPDLKSIIPLNAPLFRVNTVHEIHGHKYEFDISEESLGTQVIFSFIPVLKDVLDNGKVLIYDEFDKSLHPFIVKYLVEIFNNPEVNKNGAQLIFNTHDTNLLNLEILRRDQIWFAEKNPDDGSSAIYPLDDFSVRKLENVEKGYLLGRYGAIPFLTNNFDL
;
A
#
# COMPACT_ATOMS: atom_id res chain seq x y z
N MET A 1 4.91 -5.62 -9.73
CA MET A 1 4.05 -4.53 -10.20
C MET A 1 2.60 -4.91 -10.03
N LEU A 2 1.78 -4.06 -9.45
CA LEU A 2 0.35 -4.25 -9.37
C LEU A 2 -0.30 -3.93 -10.72
N ILE A 3 -1.20 -4.80 -11.16
CA ILE A 3 -2.07 -4.57 -12.33
C ILE A 3 -3.43 -4.10 -11.83
N GLU A 4 -4.10 -4.93 -10.99
CA GLU A 4 -5.43 -4.66 -10.44
C GLU A 4 -5.60 -5.37 -9.11
N PHE A 5 -6.46 -4.86 -8.26
CA PHE A 5 -7.07 -5.65 -7.19
C PHE A 5 -8.57 -5.39 -7.10
N SER A 6 -9.30 -6.44 -6.73
CA SER A 6 -10.74 -6.39 -6.55
C SER A 6 -11.11 -6.86 -5.16
N VAL A 7 -12.18 -6.29 -4.64
CA VAL A 7 -12.73 -6.63 -3.33
C VAL A 7 -14.26 -6.69 -3.40
N THR A 8 -14.85 -7.66 -2.72
CA THR A 8 -16.31 -7.81 -2.58
C THR A 8 -16.61 -8.12 -1.12
N ASN A 9 -17.67 -7.55 -0.58
CA ASN A 9 -18.17 -7.83 0.76
C ASN A 9 -17.10 -7.69 1.85
N PHE A 10 -16.37 -6.56 1.87
CA PHE A 10 -15.29 -6.33 2.83
C PHE A 10 -15.34 -4.89 3.35
N LEU A 11 -15.42 -4.70 4.68
CA LEU A 11 -15.55 -3.40 5.36
C LEU A 11 -16.69 -2.56 4.79
N SER A 12 -16.39 -1.47 4.06
CA SER A 12 -17.39 -0.58 3.46
C SER A 12 -17.76 -0.96 2.01
N PHE A 13 -17.12 -1.95 1.42
CA PHE A 13 -17.37 -2.40 0.05
C PHE A 13 -18.35 -3.57 0.05
N LYS A 14 -19.59 -3.33 -0.35
CA LYS A 14 -20.66 -4.33 -0.49
C LYS A 14 -20.47 -5.15 -1.76
N ASP A 15 -20.49 -4.45 -2.88
CA ASP A 15 -20.37 -5.02 -4.20
C ASP A 15 -18.90 -5.09 -4.66
N LYS A 16 -18.66 -5.81 -5.76
CA LYS A 16 -17.31 -5.90 -6.33
C LYS A 16 -16.81 -4.53 -6.78
N ASN A 17 -15.72 -4.09 -6.19
CA ASN A 17 -14.99 -2.92 -6.59
C ASN A 17 -13.61 -3.33 -7.10
N THR A 18 -13.19 -2.77 -8.23
CA THR A 18 -11.89 -3.05 -8.85
C THR A 18 -11.09 -1.77 -8.98
N PHE A 19 -9.91 -1.76 -8.41
CA PHE A 19 -8.91 -0.71 -8.58
C PHE A 19 -7.88 -1.16 -9.61
N SER A 20 -7.56 -0.32 -10.59
CA SER A 20 -6.65 -0.68 -11.69
C SER A 20 -5.49 0.30 -11.83
N MET A 21 -4.31 -0.26 -12.05
CA MET A 21 -3.11 0.46 -12.47
C MET A 21 -2.84 0.31 -13.96
N VAL A 22 -3.77 -0.22 -14.74
CA VAL A 22 -3.67 -0.34 -16.20
C VAL A 22 -3.84 1.05 -16.82
N ALA A 23 -2.88 1.46 -17.66
CA ALA A 23 -2.97 2.71 -18.38
C ALA A 23 -4.01 2.63 -19.50
N SER A 24 -4.87 3.64 -19.62
CA SER A 24 -5.80 3.78 -20.72
C SER A 24 -5.10 4.11 -22.03
N SER A 25 -5.84 4.22 -23.13
CA SER A 25 -5.33 4.59 -24.44
C SER A 25 -4.89 6.07 -24.56
N ASP A 26 -5.01 6.84 -23.47
CA ASP A 26 -4.58 8.25 -23.44
C ASP A 26 -3.07 8.38 -23.73
N LYS A 27 -2.71 9.33 -24.59
CA LYS A 27 -1.33 9.55 -25.05
C LYS A 27 -0.61 10.68 -24.31
N GLU A 28 -1.26 11.29 -23.33
CA GLU A 28 -0.66 12.35 -22.51
C GLU A 28 0.23 11.76 -21.42
N LEU A 29 1.21 12.53 -20.96
CA LEU A 29 2.10 12.19 -19.86
C LEU A 29 2.64 10.75 -19.93
N LEU A 30 3.22 10.36 -21.06
CA LEU A 30 3.73 8.99 -21.28
C LEU A 30 4.79 8.56 -20.27
N ASN A 31 5.50 9.50 -19.64
CA ASN A 31 6.45 9.20 -18.56
C ASN A 31 5.78 8.61 -17.33
N ASN A 32 4.47 8.89 -17.12
CA ASN A 32 3.69 8.33 -16.02
C ASN A 32 3.32 6.87 -16.25
N VAL A 33 3.62 6.33 -17.43
CA VAL A 33 3.33 4.94 -17.83
C VAL A 33 4.63 4.16 -17.95
N MET A 34 4.60 2.90 -17.63
CA MET A 34 5.67 1.94 -17.84
C MET A 34 5.13 0.70 -18.54
N GLU A 35 5.95 0.06 -19.37
CA GLU A 35 5.61 -1.19 -20.02
C GLU A 35 6.33 -2.35 -19.34
N VAL A 36 5.57 -3.30 -18.78
CA VAL A 36 6.10 -4.43 -18.04
C VAL A 36 5.27 -5.68 -18.35
N GLY A 37 5.95 -6.76 -18.77
CA GLY A 37 5.28 -8.04 -19.07
C GLY A 37 4.21 -7.95 -20.17
N GLY A 38 4.32 -6.96 -21.07
CA GLY A 38 3.34 -6.71 -22.14
C GLY A 38 2.14 -5.87 -21.71
N GLU A 39 2.08 -5.43 -20.45
CA GLU A 39 1.05 -4.53 -19.93
C GLU A 39 1.59 -3.10 -19.83
N LYS A 40 0.74 -2.11 -20.09
CA LYS A 40 1.03 -0.69 -19.82
C LYS A 40 0.44 -0.32 -18.48
N LEU A 41 1.32 -0.03 -17.51
CA LEU A 41 0.95 0.23 -16.14
C LEU A 41 1.28 1.67 -15.73
N LEU A 42 0.45 2.22 -14.87
CA LEU A 42 0.64 3.53 -14.25
C LEU A 42 1.70 3.45 -13.15
N ARG A 43 2.51 4.51 -13.03
CA ARG A 43 3.51 4.65 -11.95
C ARG A 43 2.89 5.19 -10.67
N THR A 44 1.88 6.07 -10.80
CA THR A 44 1.21 6.67 -9.64
C THR A 44 -0.30 6.70 -9.85
N THR A 45 -1.05 6.69 -8.74
CA THR A 45 -2.50 6.89 -8.75
C THR A 45 -2.92 7.59 -7.48
N ALA A 46 -3.75 8.64 -7.62
CA ALA A 46 -4.30 9.42 -6.53
C ALA A 46 -5.79 9.12 -6.33
N LEU A 47 -6.21 8.82 -5.10
CA LEU A 47 -7.60 8.55 -4.71
C LEU A 47 -8.18 9.72 -3.94
N TYR A 48 -9.22 10.33 -4.47
CA TYR A 48 -9.98 11.44 -3.88
C TYR A 48 -11.34 10.97 -3.33
N GLY A 49 -11.95 11.80 -2.52
CA GLY A 49 -13.29 11.54 -2.01
C GLY A 49 -13.56 12.23 -0.68
N ALA A 50 -14.82 12.34 -0.32
CA ALA A 50 -15.26 12.90 0.96
C ALA A 50 -14.73 12.08 2.15
N ASN A 51 -14.79 12.66 3.36
CA ASN A 51 -14.53 11.91 4.58
C ASN A 51 -15.53 10.77 4.70
N ALA A 52 -15.05 9.61 5.19
CA ALA A 52 -15.82 8.37 5.32
C ALA A 52 -16.34 7.76 4.00
N SER A 53 -15.83 8.17 2.83
CA SER A 53 -16.19 7.57 1.52
C SER A 53 -15.62 6.16 1.29
N GLY A 54 -14.66 5.71 2.11
CA GLY A 54 -14.05 4.38 1.99
C GLY A 54 -12.59 4.37 1.52
N LYS A 55 -11.96 5.53 1.25
CA LYS A 55 -10.54 5.62 0.84
C LYS A 55 -9.59 4.81 1.74
N THR A 56 -9.61 5.13 3.03
CA THR A 56 -8.82 4.43 4.05
C THR A 56 -9.18 2.94 4.15
N ASN A 57 -10.47 2.58 3.99
CA ASN A 57 -10.88 1.17 4.01
C ASN A 57 -10.28 0.38 2.85
N LEU A 58 -10.20 0.96 1.65
CA LEU A 58 -9.55 0.32 0.51
C LEU A 58 -8.10 -0.07 0.83
N PHE A 59 -7.34 0.84 1.43
CA PHE A 59 -5.94 0.61 1.81
C PHE A 59 -5.81 -0.37 2.99
N LYS A 60 -6.72 -0.27 3.98
CA LYS A 60 -6.79 -1.23 5.10
C LYS A 60 -7.03 -2.67 4.62
N ILE A 61 -7.89 -2.87 3.61
CA ILE A 61 -8.16 -4.19 3.05
C ILE A 61 -6.87 -4.81 2.53
N ILE A 62 -6.08 -4.06 1.76
CA ILE A 62 -4.82 -4.55 1.21
C ILE A 62 -3.80 -4.86 2.32
N ALA A 63 -3.70 -4.00 3.34
CA ALA A 63 -2.85 -4.23 4.50
C ALA A 63 -3.27 -5.50 5.27
N ILE A 64 -4.57 -5.69 5.48
CA ILE A 64 -5.13 -6.89 6.12
C ILE A 64 -4.78 -8.13 5.32
N VAL A 65 -5.01 -8.12 4.01
CA VAL A 65 -4.72 -9.27 3.13
C VAL A 65 -3.24 -9.64 3.19
N GLY A 66 -2.32 -8.69 3.06
CA GLY A 66 -0.89 -8.94 3.20
C GLY A 66 -0.54 -9.55 4.57
N SER A 67 -1.09 -9.00 5.64
CA SER A 67 -0.87 -9.46 7.03
C SER A 67 -1.41 -10.87 7.26
N ILE A 68 -2.64 -11.17 6.80
CA ILE A 68 -3.24 -12.50 7.01
C ILE A 68 -2.53 -13.60 6.22
N ILE A 69 -2.01 -13.30 5.06
CA ILE A 69 -1.19 -14.24 4.27
C ILE A 69 0.17 -14.44 4.92
N LYS A 70 0.86 -13.36 5.31
CA LYS A 70 2.16 -13.42 6.00
C LYS A 70 2.09 -14.21 7.31
N GLY A 71 1.05 -13.98 8.09
CA GLY A 71 0.81 -14.65 9.38
C GLY A 71 0.16 -16.04 9.26
N SER A 72 -0.18 -16.50 8.06
CA SER A 72 -0.98 -17.71 7.86
C SER A 72 -0.42 -18.96 8.51
N ASN A 73 0.90 -19.18 8.41
CA ASN A 73 1.55 -20.39 8.94
C ASN A 73 1.59 -20.45 10.49
N TYR A 74 1.47 -19.31 11.16
CA TYR A 74 1.43 -19.24 12.64
C TYR A 74 0.04 -19.47 13.22
N ARG A 75 -1.01 -19.62 12.37
CA ARG A 75 -2.38 -19.82 12.86
C ARG A 75 -2.60 -21.21 13.39
N THR A 76 -3.21 -21.25 14.58
CA THR A 76 -3.78 -22.47 15.15
C THR A 76 -5.22 -22.65 14.65
N PRO A 77 -5.76 -23.88 14.68
CA PRO A 77 -7.18 -24.11 14.39
C PRO A 77 -8.08 -23.17 15.23
N ASN A 78 -9.14 -22.63 14.63
CA ASN A 78 -10.09 -21.69 15.24
C ASN A 78 -9.55 -20.30 15.61
N MET A 79 -8.31 -19.97 15.24
CA MET A 79 -7.81 -18.60 15.40
C MET A 79 -8.46 -17.71 14.35
N ALA A 80 -9.19 -16.67 14.82
CA ALA A 80 -9.89 -15.74 13.94
C ALA A 80 -8.96 -14.90 13.06
N MET A 81 -9.45 -14.57 11.86
CA MET A 81 -8.84 -13.64 10.91
C MET A 81 -9.54 -12.27 11.01
N PRO A 82 -8.83 -11.15 10.82
CA PRO A 82 -9.42 -9.82 10.81
C PRO A 82 -10.20 -9.51 9.50
N ILE A 83 -11.00 -10.45 9.04
CA ILE A 83 -11.90 -10.29 7.90
C ILE A 83 -13.27 -9.89 8.42
N SER A 84 -13.78 -8.77 7.96
CA SER A 84 -15.08 -8.23 8.37
C SER A 84 -15.92 -7.94 7.13
N PRO A 85 -17.05 -8.64 6.95
CA PRO A 85 -17.94 -8.38 5.83
C PRO A 85 -18.58 -6.99 5.94
N PHE A 86 -19.23 -6.55 4.87
CA PHE A 86 -20.06 -5.36 4.88
C PHE A 86 -21.26 -5.57 5.83
N LYS A 87 -21.40 -4.69 6.82
CA LYS A 87 -22.30 -4.89 7.96
C LYS A 87 -23.66 -4.20 7.85
N LEU A 88 -23.84 -3.34 6.82
CA LEU A 88 -25.06 -2.55 6.66
C LEU A 88 -26.11 -3.24 5.77
N SER A 89 -25.96 -4.56 5.53
CA SER A 89 -26.93 -5.38 4.79
C SER A 89 -26.99 -6.78 5.40
N GLU A 90 -28.18 -7.28 5.66
CA GLU A 90 -28.39 -8.65 6.13
C GLU A 90 -27.90 -9.71 5.13
N ASP A 91 -28.00 -9.39 3.83
CA ASP A 91 -27.58 -10.30 2.76
C ASP A 91 -26.09 -10.56 2.67
N THR A 92 -25.26 -9.76 3.35
CA THR A 92 -23.79 -9.79 3.25
C THR A 92 -23.11 -10.28 4.53
N CYS A 93 -23.75 -10.13 5.70
CA CYS A 93 -23.14 -10.39 6.99
C CYS A 93 -22.62 -11.83 7.16
N ASP A 94 -23.34 -12.82 6.58
CA ASP A 94 -23.01 -14.25 6.66
C ASP A 94 -22.31 -14.79 5.40
N LYS A 95 -21.97 -13.92 4.45
CA LYS A 95 -21.23 -14.28 3.25
C LYS A 95 -19.74 -14.03 3.40
N PRO A 96 -18.88 -14.86 2.77
CA PRO A 96 -17.46 -14.60 2.76
C PRO A 96 -17.12 -13.29 2.02
N SER A 97 -16.02 -12.69 2.41
CA SER A 97 -15.39 -11.60 1.65
C SER A 97 -14.54 -12.19 0.54
N GLU A 98 -14.52 -11.55 -0.63
CA GLU A 98 -13.73 -11.97 -1.77
C GLU A 98 -12.65 -10.96 -2.09
N PHE A 99 -11.48 -11.46 -2.48
CA PHE A 99 -10.35 -10.65 -2.90
C PHE A 99 -9.67 -11.29 -4.12
N GLU A 100 -9.30 -10.45 -5.09
CA GLU A 100 -8.50 -10.85 -6.26
C GLU A 100 -7.40 -9.82 -6.48
N VAL A 101 -6.18 -10.27 -6.73
CA VAL A 101 -5.07 -9.42 -7.15
C VAL A 101 -4.42 -9.97 -8.43
N LYS A 102 -4.21 -9.07 -9.40
CA LYS A 102 -3.44 -9.32 -10.62
C LYS A 102 -2.15 -8.52 -10.54
N PHE A 103 -1.03 -9.17 -10.77
CA PHE A 103 0.28 -8.53 -10.65
C PHE A 103 1.31 -9.16 -11.59
N ILE A 104 2.42 -8.45 -11.79
CA ILE A 104 3.59 -8.95 -12.51
C ILE A 104 4.73 -9.10 -11.51
N TYR A 105 5.37 -10.26 -11.52
CA TYR A 105 6.55 -10.58 -10.74
C TYR A 105 7.58 -11.22 -11.66
N ASP A 106 8.78 -10.66 -11.71
CA ASP A 106 9.87 -11.08 -12.63
C ASP A 106 9.41 -11.25 -14.09
N GLY A 107 8.61 -10.29 -14.59
CA GLY A 107 8.11 -10.27 -15.94
C GLY A 107 6.96 -11.25 -16.25
N ILE A 108 6.53 -12.05 -15.28
CA ILE A 108 5.43 -13.00 -15.40
C ILE A 108 4.18 -12.46 -14.71
N ARG A 109 3.05 -12.51 -15.40
CA ARG A 109 1.74 -12.15 -14.83
C ARG A 109 1.21 -13.27 -13.96
N TYR A 110 0.65 -12.89 -12.79
CA TYR A 110 -0.04 -13.78 -11.85
C TYR A 110 -1.44 -13.24 -11.55
N VAL A 111 -2.35 -14.16 -11.23
CA VAL A 111 -3.68 -13.88 -10.69
C VAL A 111 -3.85 -14.74 -9.45
N TYR A 112 -4.02 -14.09 -8.31
CA TYR A 112 -4.30 -14.73 -7.03
C TYR A 112 -5.65 -14.25 -6.51
N ALA A 113 -6.53 -15.18 -6.13
CA ALA A 113 -7.85 -14.87 -5.61
C ALA A 113 -8.20 -15.79 -4.44
N PHE A 114 -9.02 -15.30 -3.53
CA PHE A 114 -9.60 -16.10 -2.45
C PHE A 114 -10.97 -15.57 -2.00
N SER A 115 -11.73 -16.46 -1.35
CA SER A 115 -12.89 -16.11 -0.55
C SER A 115 -12.73 -16.64 0.89
N ALA A 116 -13.00 -15.79 1.88
CA ALA A 116 -12.81 -16.14 3.28
C ALA A 116 -13.72 -15.32 4.20
N ASP A 117 -14.01 -15.86 5.36
CA ASP A 117 -14.58 -15.14 6.50
C ASP A 117 -13.56 -15.02 7.63
N ASN A 118 -14.00 -14.72 8.83
CA ASN A 118 -13.13 -14.60 9.99
C ASN A 118 -12.57 -15.94 10.52
N LEU A 119 -13.09 -17.09 10.08
CA LEU A 119 -12.70 -18.42 10.55
C LEU A 119 -12.14 -19.32 9.47
N TYR A 120 -12.64 -19.23 8.24
CA TYR A 120 -12.35 -20.18 7.17
C TYR A 120 -11.95 -19.50 5.87
N VAL A 121 -11.05 -20.15 5.13
CA VAL A 121 -10.78 -19.87 3.71
C VAL A 121 -11.59 -20.88 2.91
N TYR A 122 -12.59 -20.39 2.17
CA TYR A 122 -13.50 -21.23 1.38
C TYR A 122 -12.90 -21.60 0.04
N ASP A 123 -12.52 -20.57 -0.72
CA ASP A 123 -11.90 -20.75 -2.03
C ASP A 123 -10.53 -20.03 -2.06
N GLU A 124 -9.61 -20.57 -2.84
CA GLU A 124 -8.30 -19.97 -3.05
C GLU A 124 -7.73 -20.47 -4.38
N SER A 125 -7.19 -19.58 -5.20
CA SER A 125 -6.63 -19.97 -6.48
C SER A 125 -5.41 -19.14 -6.84
N LEU A 126 -4.46 -19.76 -7.52
CA LEU A 126 -3.29 -19.13 -8.09
C LEU A 126 -3.04 -19.59 -9.51
N TYR A 127 -3.03 -18.64 -10.43
CA TYR A 127 -2.68 -18.83 -11.83
C TYR A 127 -1.48 -17.96 -12.20
N TYR A 128 -0.67 -18.43 -13.13
CA TYR A 128 0.40 -17.65 -13.74
C TYR A 128 0.35 -17.76 -15.27
N TYR A 129 1.00 -16.80 -15.95
CA TYR A 129 0.90 -16.65 -17.41
C TYR A 129 2.28 -16.66 -18.07
N PRO A 130 3.02 -17.79 -18.08
CA PRO A 130 4.41 -17.84 -18.57
C PRO A 130 4.51 -17.55 -20.06
N ASN A 131 3.49 -17.85 -20.84
CA ASN A 131 3.44 -17.64 -22.29
C ASN A 131 2.14 -16.92 -22.72
N GLY A 132 1.64 -16.00 -21.89
CA GLY A 132 0.40 -15.26 -22.12
C GLY A 132 -0.88 -16.08 -21.94
N ARG A 133 -0.80 -17.40 -21.64
CA ARG A 133 -1.95 -18.27 -21.35
C ARG A 133 -2.01 -18.62 -19.87
N PRO A 134 -3.23 -18.68 -19.28
CA PRO A 134 -3.38 -19.04 -17.88
C PRO A 134 -2.94 -20.50 -17.64
N THR A 135 -2.04 -20.68 -16.71
CA THR A 135 -1.62 -21.98 -16.22
C THR A 135 -1.94 -22.05 -14.73
N LYS A 136 -2.77 -23.02 -14.36
CA LYS A 136 -3.13 -23.25 -12.96
C LYS A 136 -1.93 -23.75 -12.16
N ILE A 137 -1.67 -23.12 -11.00
CA ILE A 137 -0.78 -23.67 -9.99
C ILE A 137 -1.60 -24.51 -9.03
N PHE A 138 -2.65 -23.92 -8.44
CA PHE A 138 -3.63 -24.63 -7.63
C PHE A 138 -5.00 -23.92 -7.65
N GLU A 139 -6.04 -24.68 -7.34
CA GLU A 139 -7.34 -24.21 -6.90
C GLU A 139 -7.77 -24.97 -5.66
N ARG A 140 -8.36 -24.27 -4.71
CA ARG A 140 -9.03 -24.79 -3.53
C ARG A 140 -10.48 -24.32 -3.58
N LYS A 141 -11.44 -25.23 -3.36
CA LYS A 141 -12.87 -24.95 -3.30
C LYS A 141 -13.47 -25.60 -2.06
N ASN A 142 -14.55 -25.02 -1.56
CA ASN A 142 -15.27 -25.55 -0.41
C ASN A 142 -14.33 -25.95 0.74
N THR A 143 -13.29 -25.14 0.98
CA THR A 143 -12.29 -25.32 2.04
C THR A 143 -11.33 -26.50 1.84
N ASN A 144 -11.80 -27.65 1.37
CA ASN A 144 -11.03 -28.89 1.38
C ASN A 144 -10.86 -29.57 -0.01
N GLU A 145 -11.50 -29.06 -1.03
CA GLU A 145 -11.40 -29.59 -2.38
C GLU A 145 -10.26 -28.90 -3.14
N TYR A 146 -9.21 -29.63 -3.46
CA TYR A 146 -8.07 -29.09 -4.17
C TYR A 146 -7.92 -29.69 -5.55
N SER A 147 -7.52 -28.85 -6.50
CA SER A 147 -7.09 -29.29 -7.83
C SER A 147 -5.78 -28.61 -8.21
N PHE A 148 -4.86 -29.39 -8.75
CA PHE A 148 -3.50 -28.97 -9.07
C PHE A 148 -3.19 -29.14 -10.55
N ASN A 149 -2.06 -28.58 -10.99
CA ASN A 149 -1.48 -28.96 -12.26
C ASN A 149 -0.97 -30.43 -12.17
N ALA A 150 -1.21 -31.23 -13.20
CA ALA A 150 -0.86 -32.65 -13.19
C ALA A 150 0.65 -32.91 -12.93
N SER A 151 1.54 -32.02 -13.39
CA SER A 151 2.98 -32.14 -13.16
C SER A 151 3.38 -32.05 -11.69
N ASP A 152 2.59 -31.36 -10.88
CA ASP A 152 2.95 -31.01 -9.49
C ASP A 152 2.01 -31.69 -8.46
N GLU A 153 1.03 -32.44 -8.95
CA GLU A 153 -0.05 -33.01 -8.14
C GLU A 153 0.45 -33.86 -6.95
N ARG A 154 1.50 -34.66 -7.15
CA ARG A 154 2.08 -35.48 -6.08
C ARG A 154 2.63 -34.66 -4.93
N ILE A 155 3.41 -33.61 -5.23
CA ILE A 155 4.03 -32.73 -4.23
C ILE A 155 2.96 -31.93 -3.52
N LEU A 156 2.01 -31.35 -4.27
CA LEU A 156 0.98 -30.49 -3.72
C LEU A 156 -0.05 -31.26 -2.88
N ASN A 157 -0.33 -32.54 -3.17
CA ASN A 157 -1.16 -33.40 -2.32
C ASN A 157 -0.50 -33.67 -0.96
N ASP A 158 0.83 -33.84 -0.90
CA ASP A 158 1.54 -33.95 0.39
C ASP A 158 1.44 -32.65 1.19
N ILE A 159 1.66 -31.51 0.55
CA ILE A 159 1.57 -30.18 1.20
C ILE A 159 0.12 -29.88 1.64
N LYS A 160 -0.88 -30.25 0.86
CA LYS A 160 -2.30 -30.12 1.20
C LYS A 160 -2.63 -30.71 2.57
N SER A 161 -2.04 -31.87 2.89
CA SER A 161 -2.28 -32.54 4.18
C SER A 161 -1.84 -31.72 5.41
N LYS A 162 -1.02 -30.69 5.19
CA LYS A 162 -0.44 -29.78 6.22
C LYS A 162 -1.18 -28.44 6.30
N ASN A 163 -2.18 -28.21 5.43
CA ASN A 163 -2.95 -26.99 5.39
C ASN A 163 -4.26 -27.15 6.16
N SER A 164 -4.53 -26.26 7.11
CA SER A 164 -5.81 -26.23 7.84
C SER A 164 -6.82 -25.30 7.17
N ALA A 165 -8.08 -25.41 7.59
CA ALA A 165 -9.21 -24.68 7.00
C ALA A 165 -9.03 -23.13 7.06
N ASN A 166 -8.34 -22.63 8.07
CA ASN A 166 -8.10 -21.21 8.31
C ASN A 166 -6.71 -20.72 7.84
N LYS A 167 -5.99 -21.53 7.05
CA LYS A 167 -4.68 -21.17 6.46
C LYS A 167 -4.81 -20.98 4.95
N PHE A 168 -4.07 -20.03 4.42
CA PHE A 168 -3.92 -19.83 2.99
C PHE A 168 -2.93 -20.82 2.42
N PHE A 169 -3.32 -21.53 1.37
CA PHE A 169 -2.50 -22.57 0.75
C PHE A 169 -1.25 -21.99 0.08
N VAL A 170 -1.35 -20.76 -0.48
CA VAL A 170 -0.18 -20.06 -1.03
C VAL A 170 0.93 -19.91 0.01
N ALA A 171 0.58 -19.58 1.24
CA ALA A 171 1.54 -19.43 2.35
C ALA A 171 2.07 -20.79 2.82
N THR A 172 1.20 -21.79 2.94
CA THR A 172 1.61 -23.15 3.33
C THR A 172 2.54 -23.76 2.30
N ALA A 173 2.20 -23.69 1.01
CA ALA A 173 3.03 -24.26 -0.05
C ALA A 173 4.40 -23.57 -0.14
N THR A 174 4.43 -22.25 -0.02
CA THR A 174 5.71 -21.49 0.02
C THR A 174 6.56 -21.88 1.23
N ASN A 175 5.98 -22.05 2.41
CA ASN A 175 6.69 -22.46 3.63
C ASN A 175 7.25 -23.90 3.53
N TRP A 176 6.63 -24.74 2.69
CA TRP A 176 7.13 -26.09 2.36
C TRP A 176 7.99 -26.12 1.09
N ASN A 177 8.60 -24.97 0.75
CA ASN A 177 9.56 -24.80 -0.36
C ASN A 177 9.00 -25.14 -1.75
N TYR A 178 7.70 -24.94 -1.97
CA TYR A 178 7.15 -25.05 -3.31
C TYR A 178 7.32 -23.72 -4.06
N GLU A 179 8.30 -23.68 -4.97
CA GLU A 179 8.79 -22.45 -5.62
C GLU A 179 7.76 -21.70 -6.44
N LYS A 180 6.76 -22.37 -7.03
CA LYS A 180 5.78 -21.70 -7.91
C LYS A 180 4.78 -20.81 -7.14
N THR A 181 4.62 -21.00 -5.84
CA THR A 181 3.78 -20.12 -5.00
C THR A 181 4.54 -18.93 -4.42
N LYS A 182 5.89 -19.03 -4.37
CA LYS A 182 6.74 -17.99 -3.79
C LYS A 182 6.54 -16.61 -4.42
N PRO A 183 6.45 -16.42 -5.76
CA PRO A 183 6.21 -15.11 -6.35
C PRO A 183 4.95 -14.41 -5.84
N ALA A 184 3.85 -15.16 -5.67
CA ALA A 184 2.61 -14.61 -5.15
C ALA A 184 2.72 -14.26 -3.67
N PHE A 185 3.33 -15.12 -2.88
CA PHE A 185 3.58 -14.86 -1.46
C PHE A 185 4.47 -13.63 -1.27
N ASP A 186 5.62 -13.57 -1.95
CA ASP A 186 6.57 -12.45 -1.86
C ASP A 186 5.94 -11.15 -2.34
N PHE A 187 5.15 -11.17 -3.41
CA PHE A 187 4.46 -9.98 -3.89
C PHE A 187 3.53 -9.41 -2.81
N LEU A 188 2.68 -10.23 -2.22
CA LEU A 188 1.68 -9.81 -1.24
C LEU A 188 2.29 -9.42 0.12
N THR A 189 3.46 -9.96 0.49
CA THR A 189 4.04 -9.80 1.83
C THR A 189 5.28 -8.90 1.87
N GLU A 190 5.98 -8.71 0.74
CA GLU A 190 7.26 -8.00 0.68
C GLU A 190 7.30 -6.88 -0.38
N LYS A 191 6.59 -7.05 -1.51
CA LYS A 191 6.59 -6.07 -2.61
C LYS A 191 5.44 -5.07 -2.52
N LEU A 192 4.35 -5.42 -1.85
CA LEU A 192 3.18 -4.58 -1.63
C LEU A 192 3.23 -4.00 -0.22
N GLY A 193 3.66 -2.76 -0.08
CA GLY A 193 3.76 -2.05 1.19
C GLY A 193 2.59 -1.09 1.40
N VAL A 194 2.02 -1.06 2.62
CA VAL A 194 0.95 -0.13 2.99
C VAL A 194 1.36 0.68 4.21
N ILE A 195 1.32 2.00 4.10
CA ILE A 195 1.56 2.95 5.19
C ILE A 195 0.24 3.63 5.53
N MET A 196 -0.24 3.42 6.75
CA MET A 196 -1.46 4.05 7.28
C MET A 196 -1.17 5.28 8.13
N SER A 197 0.06 5.43 8.63
CA SER A 197 0.57 6.61 9.29
C SER A 197 2.10 6.62 9.27
N TYR A 198 2.71 7.81 9.35
CA TYR A 198 4.17 7.94 9.26
C TYR A 198 4.88 7.30 10.48
N GLU A 199 4.25 7.27 11.64
CA GLU A 199 4.83 6.69 12.84
C GLU A 199 5.11 5.18 12.69
N GLN A 200 4.33 4.49 11.84
CA GLN A 200 4.52 3.05 11.57
C GLN A 200 5.88 2.75 10.94
N VAL A 201 6.46 3.70 10.24
CA VAL A 201 7.73 3.51 9.53
C VAL A 201 8.96 4.02 10.29
N ASN A 202 8.79 4.74 11.41
CA ASN A 202 9.90 5.34 12.15
C ASN A 202 10.97 4.31 12.53
N ASN A 203 10.59 3.24 13.20
CA ASN A 203 11.54 2.19 13.61
C ASN A 203 12.23 1.52 12.43
N TYR A 204 11.50 1.27 11.34
CA TYR A 204 12.06 0.73 10.11
C TYR A 204 13.08 1.69 9.51
N SER A 205 12.73 2.96 9.38
CA SER A 205 13.56 4.00 8.77
C SER A 205 14.82 4.29 9.60
N TYR A 206 14.67 4.43 10.91
CA TYR A 206 15.81 4.68 11.80
C TYR A 206 16.79 3.50 11.84
N ASN A 207 16.27 2.27 11.77
CA ASN A 207 17.10 1.08 11.62
C ASN A 207 17.84 1.06 10.27
N MET A 208 17.24 1.51 9.18
CA MET A 208 17.92 1.66 7.90
C MET A 208 19.04 2.70 7.97
N TYR A 209 18.77 3.86 8.57
CA TYR A 209 19.78 4.90 8.78
C TYR A 209 20.94 4.42 9.65
N SER A 210 20.67 3.70 10.75
CA SER A 210 21.71 3.19 11.66
C SER A 210 22.61 2.16 11.03
N LYS A 211 22.11 1.42 10.02
CA LYS A 211 22.82 0.36 9.30
C LYS A 211 23.47 0.80 7.99
N ASP A 212 23.34 2.07 7.61
CA ASP A 212 23.91 2.62 6.37
C ASP A 212 25.41 2.82 6.48
N LYS A 213 26.19 1.74 6.28
CA LYS A 213 27.65 1.76 6.41
C LYS A 213 28.37 2.36 5.20
N ASP A 214 27.76 2.32 4.03
CA ASP A 214 28.34 2.80 2.76
C ASP A 214 27.85 4.20 2.38
N ASN A 215 27.11 4.88 3.27
CA ASN A 215 26.56 6.21 3.15
C ASN A 215 25.60 6.42 1.95
N LYS A 216 25.15 5.37 1.28
CA LYS A 216 24.24 5.52 0.13
C LYS A 216 22.89 6.09 0.52
N LEU A 217 22.35 5.65 1.66
CA LEU A 217 21.10 6.21 2.17
C LEU A 217 21.33 7.64 2.67
N ARG A 218 22.46 7.89 3.32
CA ARG A 218 22.83 9.24 3.80
C ARG A 218 22.91 10.24 2.65
N ASP A 219 23.64 9.91 1.59
CA ASP A 219 23.80 10.78 0.42
C ASP A 219 22.45 11.05 -0.27
N PHE A 220 21.62 10.02 -0.39
CA PHE A 220 20.27 10.14 -0.92
C PHE A 220 19.40 11.05 -0.03
N ALA A 221 19.43 10.85 1.29
CA ALA A 221 18.61 11.60 2.24
C ALA A 221 19.00 13.08 2.26
N LEU A 222 20.29 13.40 2.41
CA LEU A 222 20.76 14.78 2.42
C LEU A 222 20.51 15.47 1.07
N GLY A 223 20.70 14.74 -0.03
CA GLY A 223 20.37 15.22 -1.37
C GLY A 223 18.89 15.54 -1.54
N PHE A 224 17.99 14.71 -0.99
CA PHE A 224 16.56 14.94 -0.99
C PHE A 224 16.18 16.14 -0.12
N LEU A 225 16.62 16.17 1.15
CA LEU A 225 16.32 17.24 2.10
C LEU A 225 16.74 18.61 1.58
N LYS A 226 17.94 18.69 0.99
CA LYS A 226 18.43 19.93 0.37
C LYS A 226 17.57 20.38 -0.82
N LYS A 227 17.16 19.47 -1.70
CA LYS A 227 16.29 19.80 -2.86
C LYS A 227 14.88 20.19 -2.45
N ALA A 228 14.41 19.66 -1.33
CA ALA A 228 13.08 19.89 -0.80
C ALA A 228 13.03 21.03 0.24
N ASP A 229 14.12 21.78 0.38
CA ASP A 229 14.25 23.00 1.23
C ASP A 229 14.02 22.76 2.73
N PHE A 230 14.49 21.62 3.25
CA PHE A 230 14.36 21.30 4.68
C PHE A 230 15.49 21.85 5.56
N ASN A 231 16.48 22.52 4.99
CA ASN A 231 17.61 23.15 5.72
C ASN A 231 18.32 22.23 6.73
N ILE A 232 18.32 20.93 6.52
CA ILE A 232 19.08 19.95 7.30
C ILE A 232 20.36 19.63 6.55
N ASP A 233 21.50 19.96 7.16
CA ASP A 233 22.82 19.78 6.56
C ASP A 233 23.39 18.39 6.86
N ASP A 234 22.99 17.81 7.99
CA ASP A 234 23.45 16.49 8.42
C ASP A 234 22.49 15.86 9.43
N TYR A 235 22.71 14.57 9.76
CA TYR A 235 21.97 13.89 10.82
C TYR A 235 22.82 12.83 11.51
N LYS A 236 22.42 12.46 12.72
CA LYS A 236 23.00 11.35 13.49
C LYS A 236 21.89 10.42 13.95
N VAL A 237 22.06 9.13 13.71
CA VAL A 237 21.16 8.11 14.25
C VAL A 237 22.00 7.14 15.08
N THR A 238 21.65 7.02 16.35
CA THR A 238 22.29 6.09 17.28
C THR A 238 21.28 5.05 17.74
N GLU A 239 21.72 3.80 17.78
CA GLU A 239 20.93 2.67 18.27
C GLU A 239 21.40 2.32 19.68
N GLU A 240 20.49 2.35 20.63
CA GLU A 240 20.66 1.88 22.00
C GLU A 240 19.75 0.69 22.27
N LYS A 241 20.04 -0.12 23.27
CA LYS A 241 19.14 -1.19 23.69
C LYS A 241 18.29 -0.70 24.86
N ILE A 242 17.01 -1.03 24.83
CA ILE A 242 16.13 -0.75 25.96
C ILE A 242 16.57 -1.60 27.17
N THR A 243 16.97 -0.92 28.24
CA THR A 243 17.39 -1.53 29.50
C THR A 243 16.25 -1.56 30.51
N GLU A 244 16.40 -2.36 31.58
CA GLU A 244 15.44 -2.38 32.70
C GLU A 244 15.26 -0.99 33.33
N ASP A 245 16.33 -0.19 33.42
CA ASP A 245 16.26 1.17 33.95
C ASP A 245 15.36 2.09 33.12
N ILE A 246 15.39 1.96 31.79
CA ILE A 246 14.52 2.70 30.88
C ILE A 246 13.06 2.26 31.10
N LEU A 247 12.80 0.94 31.14
CA LEU A 247 11.46 0.42 31.37
C LEU A 247 10.92 0.75 32.76
N ASN A 248 11.76 0.86 33.76
CA ASN A 248 11.34 1.26 35.12
C ASN A 248 10.93 2.74 35.21
N ARG A 249 11.47 3.61 34.33
CA ARG A 249 11.08 5.03 34.23
C ARG A 249 9.75 5.24 33.52
N VAL A 250 9.31 4.27 32.69
CA VAL A 250 8.05 4.32 31.95
C VAL A 250 7.32 2.98 32.11
N PRO A 251 6.70 2.72 33.30
CA PRO A 251 6.13 1.40 33.64
C PRO A 251 5.09 0.89 32.64
N ASP A 252 4.33 1.79 32.01
CA ASP A 252 3.29 1.46 31.03
C ASP A 252 3.85 0.80 29.76
N LEU A 253 5.11 1.06 29.43
CA LEU A 253 5.78 0.45 28.28
C LEU A 253 6.33 -0.95 28.57
N LYS A 254 6.42 -1.35 29.85
CA LYS A 254 7.04 -2.62 30.26
C LYS A 254 6.27 -3.86 29.75
N SER A 255 4.97 -3.72 29.53
CA SER A 255 4.11 -4.79 28.99
C SER A 255 4.08 -4.81 27.45
N ILE A 256 4.56 -3.75 26.79
CA ILE A 256 4.41 -3.53 25.36
C ILE A 256 5.75 -3.71 24.62
N ILE A 257 6.85 -3.26 25.25
CA ILE A 257 8.17 -3.23 24.63
C ILE A 257 9.08 -4.29 25.23
N PRO A 258 9.62 -5.21 24.42
CA PRO A 258 10.55 -6.23 24.92
C PRO A 258 11.86 -5.62 25.44
N LEU A 259 12.42 -6.23 26.50
CA LEU A 259 13.78 -5.94 26.93
C LEU A 259 14.75 -6.18 25.79
N ASN A 260 15.76 -5.31 25.64
CA ASN A 260 16.71 -5.30 24.54
C ASN A 260 16.14 -4.93 23.16
N ALA A 261 14.89 -4.47 23.06
CA ALA A 261 14.41 -3.87 21.81
C ALA A 261 15.28 -2.67 21.43
N PRO A 262 15.49 -2.40 20.13
CA PRO A 262 16.25 -1.23 19.68
C PRO A 262 15.49 0.05 20.01
N LEU A 263 16.20 1.03 20.58
CA LEU A 263 15.76 2.40 20.77
C LEU A 263 16.65 3.28 19.91
N PHE A 264 16.05 4.04 19.01
CA PHE A 264 16.79 4.96 18.14
C PHE A 264 16.71 6.38 18.68
N ARG A 265 17.86 7.05 18.73
CA ARG A 265 17.93 8.50 18.91
C ARG A 265 18.33 9.12 17.58
N VAL A 266 17.60 10.11 17.17
CA VAL A 266 17.80 10.81 15.90
C VAL A 266 18.01 12.28 16.19
N ASN A 267 19.15 12.81 15.76
CA ASN A 267 19.45 14.23 15.81
C ASN A 267 19.67 14.76 14.39
N THR A 268 19.04 15.89 14.08
CA THR A 268 19.31 16.69 12.89
C THR A 268 20.41 17.70 13.17
N VAL A 269 21.13 18.12 12.14
CA VAL A 269 22.21 19.11 12.24
C VAL A 269 21.95 20.22 11.24
N HIS A 270 21.91 21.44 11.74
CA HIS A 270 21.80 22.65 10.95
C HIS A 270 23.11 23.43 10.99
N GLU A 271 23.55 23.94 9.85
CA GLU A 271 24.77 24.78 9.78
C GLU A 271 24.39 26.24 9.49
N ILE A 272 24.60 27.12 10.47
CA ILE A 272 24.28 28.53 10.36
C ILE A 272 25.56 29.34 10.63
N HIS A 273 25.97 30.14 9.66
CA HIS A 273 27.21 30.92 9.72
C HIS A 273 28.47 30.12 10.08
N GLY A 274 28.54 28.85 9.62
CA GLY A 274 29.68 27.96 9.89
C GLY A 274 29.63 27.27 11.26
N HIS A 275 28.59 27.48 12.06
CA HIS A 275 28.37 26.81 13.33
C HIS A 275 27.31 25.71 13.17
N LYS A 276 27.57 24.53 13.74
CA LYS A 276 26.66 23.38 13.72
C LYS A 276 25.81 23.34 14.99
N TYR A 277 24.52 23.19 14.80
CA TYR A 277 23.50 23.06 15.85
C TYR A 277 22.79 21.72 15.70
N GLU A 278 22.72 20.98 16.79
CA GLU A 278 22.05 19.68 16.83
C GLU A 278 20.68 19.81 17.51
N PHE A 279 19.65 19.26 16.91
CA PHE A 279 18.29 19.20 17.45
C PHE A 279 17.83 17.74 17.50
N ASP A 280 17.11 17.36 18.55
CA ASP A 280 16.36 16.09 18.53
C ASP A 280 15.30 16.15 17.42
N ILE A 281 15.06 15.04 16.73
CA ILE A 281 14.07 15.01 15.64
C ILE A 281 12.67 15.45 16.11
N SER A 282 12.33 15.28 17.37
CA SER A 282 11.05 15.71 17.95
C SER A 282 10.94 17.24 18.08
N GLU A 283 12.05 17.98 18.01
CA GLU A 283 12.09 19.45 18.02
C GLU A 283 11.86 20.03 16.61
N GLU A 284 11.98 19.19 15.58
CA GLU A 284 11.70 19.58 14.20
C GLU A 284 10.20 19.72 13.92
N SER A 285 9.86 20.44 12.84
CA SER A 285 8.49 20.52 12.39
C SER A 285 7.92 19.13 12.06
N LEU A 286 6.60 18.93 12.22
CA LEU A 286 5.98 17.66 11.89
C LEU A 286 6.22 17.24 10.42
N GLY A 287 6.21 18.19 9.49
CA GLY A 287 6.54 17.93 8.09
C GLY A 287 7.97 17.41 7.90
N THR A 288 8.93 17.97 8.64
CA THR A 288 10.32 17.49 8.67
C THR A 288 10.41 16.06 9.18
N GLN A 289 9.73 15.77 10.31
CA GLN A 289 9.69 14.42 10.89
C GLN A 289 9.09 13.40 9.93
N VAL A 290 7.98 13.74 9.28
CA VAL A 290 7.31 12.88 8.26
C VAL A 290 8.26 12.58 7.11
N ILE A 291 8.88 13.60 6.53
CA ILE A 291 9.79 13.41 5.39
C ILE A 291 11.04 12.64 5.80
N PHE A 292 11.64 12.96 6.93
CA PHE A 292 12.84 12.27 7.41
C PHE A 292 12.56 10.76 7.59
N SER A 293 11.41 10.43 8.16
CA SER A 293 10.97 9.03 8.32
C SER A 293 10.59 8.37 6.99
N PHE A 294 10.15 9.13 6.00
CA PHE A 294 9.73 8.59 4.71
C PHE A 294 10.90 8.32 3.74
N ILE A 295 11.98 9.09 3.81
CA ILE A 295 13.12 8.99 2.86
C ILE A 295 13.70 7.55 2.73
N PRO A 296 13.96 6.79 3.82
CA PRO A 296 14.45 5.42 3.69
C PRO A 296 13.45 4.50 3.00
N VAL A 297 12.15 4.67 3.27
CA VAL A 297 11.09 3.92 2.59
C VAL A 297 11.05 4.26 1.11
N LEU A 298 11.11 5.55 0.76
CA LEU A 298 11.16 6.01 -0.63
C LEU A 298 12.33 5.36 -1.37
N LYS A 299 13.53 5.37 -0.76
CA LYS A 299 14.72 4.75 -1.35
C LYS A 299 14.53 3.25 -1.55
N ASP A 300 14.07 2.53 -0.53
CA ASP A 300 13.80 1.09 -0.62
C ASP A 300 12.76 0.76 -1.70
N VAL A 301 11.70 1.54 -1.78
CA VAL A 301 10.63 1.36 -2.78
C VAL A 301 11.16 1.58 -4.19
N LEU A 302 11.94 2.65 -4.43
CA LEU A 302 12.52 2.95 -5.73
C LEU A 302 13.59 1.94 -6.14
N ASP A 303 14.47 1.56 -5.23
CA ASP A 303 15.57 0.62 -5.50
C ASP A 303 15.07 -0.80 -5.80
N ASN A 304 13.96 -1.21 -5.16
CA ASN A 304 13.43 -2.57 -5.26
C ASN A 304 12.17 -2.70 -6.13
N GLY A 305 11.73 -1.63 -6.78
CA GLY A 305 10.55 -1.63 -7.64
C GLY A 305 9.29 -2.11 -6.92
N LYS A 306 9.05 -1.61 -5.68
CA LYS A 306 7.90 -2.01 -4.86
C LYS A 306 6.65 -1.21 -5.20
N VAL A 307 5.51 -1.71 -4.75
CA VAL A 307 4.23 -0.99 -4.75
C VAL A 307 4.04 -0.38 -3.38
N LEU A 308 3.96 0.94 -3.30
CA LEU A 308 3.71 1.68 -2.08
C LEU A 308 2.29 2.21 -2.08
N ILE A 309 1.53 1.87 -1.06
CA ILE A 309 0.20 2.43 -0.78
C ILE A 309 0.33 3.32 0.45
N TYR A 310 -0.08 4.58 0.36
CA TYR A 310 0.09 5.54 1.45
C TYR A 310 -1.23 6.28 1.74
N ASP A 311 -1.74 6.11 2.96
CA ASP A 311 -2.96 6.78 3.43
C ASP A 311 -2.63 8.20 3.92
N GLU A 312 -3.43 9.21 3.52
CA GLU A 312 -3.23 10.62 3.86
C GLU A 312 -1.83 11.14 3.50
N PHE A 313 -1.41 10.92 2.24
CA PHE A 313 -0.06 11.22 1.76
C PHE A 313 0.35 12.70 1.87
N ASP A 314 -0.62 13.61 1.85
CA ASP A 314 -0.48 15.06 2.00
C ASP A 314 -0.45 15.54 3.46
N LYS A 315 -0.69 14.64 4.43
CA LYS A 315 -0.77 15.01 5.83
C LYS A 315 0.54 15.63 6.32
N SER A 316 0.45 16.86 6.82
CA SER A 316 1.58 17.65 7.36
C SER A 316 2.66 18.02 6.34
N LEU A 317 2.42 17.82 5.05
CA LEU A 317 3.34 18.20 3.98
C LEU A 317 2.82 19.41 3.20
N HIS A 318 3.74 20.25 2.75
CA HIS A 318 3.39 21.34 1.83
C HIS A 318 3.00 20.74 0.46
N PRO A 319 1.98 21.26 -0.26
CA PRO A 319 1.56 20.73 -1.56
C PRO A 319 2.69 20.55 -2.58
N PHE A 320 3.67 21.43 -2.60
CA PHE A 320 4.84 21.31 -3.49
C PHE A 320 5.70 20.09 -3.18
N ILE A 321 5.81 19.68 -1.91
CA ILE A 321 6.53 18.47 -1.52
C ILE A 321 5.77 17.23 -1.99
N VAL A 322 4.45 17.21 -1.82
CA VAL A 322 3.60 16.11 -2.31
C VAL A 322 3.73 15.98 -3.83
N LYS A 323 3.62 17.10 -4.56
CA LYS A 323 3.84 17.13 -6.01
C LYS A 323 5.23 16.60 -6.39
N TYR A 324 6.27 17.06 -5.71
CA TYR A 324 7.65 16.62 -5.97
C TYR A 324 7.82 15.10 -5.77
N LEU A 325 7.21 14.53 -4.73
CA LEU A 325 7.22 13.08 -4.50
C LEU A 325 6.50 12.33 -5.63
N VAL A 326 5.34 12.81 -6.08
CA VAL A 326 4.61 12.23 -7.22
C VAL A 326 5.45 12.28 -8.49
N GLU A 327 6.13 13.40 -8.75
CA GLU A 327 7.02 13.57 -9.90
C GLU A 327 8.23 12.61 -9.85
N ILE A 328 8.78 12.32 -8.67
CA ILE A 328 9.84 11.31 -8.49
C ILE A 328 9.38 9.93 -8.98
N PHE A 329 8.18 9.49 -8.59
CA PHE A 329 7.65 8.20 -9.05
C PHE A 329 7.34 8.20 -10.54
N ASN A 330 6.84 9.30 -11.09
CA ASN A 330 6.50 9.44 -12.50
C ASN A 330 7.72 9.63 -13.42
N ASN A 331 8.89 9.97 -12.86
CA ASN A 331 10.11 10.19 -13.65
C ASN A 331 10.85 8.86 -13.91
N PRO A 332 10.92 8.39 -15.17
CA PRO A 332 11.60 7.12 -15.50
C PRO A 332 13.12 7.14 -15.25
N GLU A 333 13.77 8.32 -15.25
CA GLU A 333 15.20 8.44 -14.97
C GLU A 333 15.51 8.27 -13.47
N VAL A 334 14.55 8.58 -12.61
CA VAL A 334 14.67 8.40 -11.15
C VAL A 334 14.11 7.03 -10.74
N ASN A 335 12.89 6.72 -11.18
CA ASN A 335 12.18 5.47 -10.90
C ASN A 335 12.50 4.41 -11.96
N LYS A 336 13.74 3.95 -11.99
CA LYS A 336 14.25 3.00 -12.99
C LYS A 336 13.71 1.59 -12.84
N ASN A 337 13.40 1.18 -11.61
CA ASN A 337 12.91 -0.17 -11.32
C ASN A 337 11.37 -0.26 -11.33
N GLY A 338 10.69 0.83 -11.74
CA GLY A 338 9.24 0.86 -11.93
C GLY A 338 8.44 0.74 -10.64
N ALA A 339 8.88 1.35 -9.56
CA ALA A 339 8.08 1.47 -8.33
C ALA A 339 6.72 2.11 -8.62
N GLN A 340 5.67 1.69 -7.91
CA GLN A 340 4.34 2.25 -8.02
C GLN A 340 3.94 2.95 -6.71
N LEU A 341 3.28 4.12 -6.82
CA LEU A 341 2.71 4.85 -5.69
C LEU A 341 1.19 4.94 -5.85
N ILE A 342 0.46 4.43 -4.89
CA ILE A 342 -0.99 4.57 -4.76
C ILE A 342 -1.24 5.33 -3.47
N PHE A 343 -1.93 6.45 -3.54
CA PHE A 343 -2.15 7.28 -2.35
C PHE A 343 -3.52 7.92 -2.37
N ASN A 344 -4.06 8.22 -1.20
CA ASN A 344 -5.17 9.14 -1.09
C ASN A 344 -4.69 10.51 -0.59
N THR A 345 -5.43 11.53 -0.93
CA THR A 345 -5.12 12.91 -0.60
C THR A 345 -6.37 13.76 -0.55
N HIS A 346 -6.31 14.84 0.21
CA HIS A 346 -7.28 15.95 0.16
C HIS A 346 -6.74 17.17 -0.59
N ASP A 347 -5.47 17.12 -1.03
CA ASP A 347 -4.85 18.20 -1.80
C ASP A 347 -5.37 18.22 -3.23
N THR A 348 -6.23 19.21 -3.54
CA THR A 348 -6.81 19.36 -4.88
C THR A 348 -5.85 19.91 -5.92
N ASN A 349 -4.66 20.43 -5.54
CA ASN A 349 -3.66 20.92 -6.49
C ASN A 349 -3.14 19.82 -7.44
N LEU A 350 -3.24 18.55 -7.04
CA LEU A 350 -2.87 17.42 -7.90
C LEU A 350 -3.96 17.01 -8.88
N LEU A 351 -5.20 17.57 -8.78
CA LEU A 351 -6.26 17.41 -9.78
C LEU A 351 -5.97 18.25 -11.03
N ASN A 352 -4.80 18.03 -11.61
CA ASN A 352 -4.27 18.77 -12.74
C ASN A 352 -3.75 17.78 -13.81
N LEU A 353 -4.30 17.87 -15.02
CA LEU A 353 -3.95 17.02 -16.15
C LEU A 353 -2.54 17.31 -16.73
N GLU A 354 -1.83 18.31 -16.22
CA GLU A 354 -0.40 18.51 -16.47
C GLU A 354 0.51 17.66 -15.54
N ILE A 355 -0.06 17.09 -14.46
CA ILE A 355 0.66 16.29 -13.45
C ILE A 355 0.22 14.84 -13.51
N LEU A 356 -1.09 14.60 -13.51
CA LEU A 356 -1.70 13.27 -13.51
C LEU A 356 -2.60 13.09 -14.74
N ARG A 357 -2.58 11.89 -15.30
CA ARG A 357 -3.48 11.45 -16.37
C ARG A 357 -4.90 11.21 -15.80
N ARG A 358 -5.91 11.16 -16.65
CA ARG A 358 -7.28 10.85 -16.22
C ARG A 358 -7.40 9.49 -15.55
N ASP A 359 -6.69 8.49 -16.04
CA ASP A 359 -6.64 7.13 -15.50
C ASP A 359 -5.85 7.02 -14.17
N GLN A 360 -5.05 8.05 -13.81
CA GLN A 360 -4.35 8.14 -12.54
C GLN A 360 -5.20 8.77 -11.42
N ILE A 361 -6.32 9.40 -11.74
CA ILE A 361 -7.20 10.08 -10.77
C ILE A 361 -8.41 9.18 -10.51
N TRP A 362 -8.57 8.77 -9.27
CA TRP A 362 -9.67 7.93 -8.82
C TRP A 362 -10.50 8.64 -7.77
N PHE A 363 -11.77 8.29 -7.69
CA PHE A 363 -12.72 8.80 -6.73
C PHE A 363 -13.29 7.66 -5.89
N ALA A 364 -13.52 7.94 -4.60
CA ALA A 364 -14.24 7.05 -3.69
C ALA A 364 -15.49 7.78 -3.20
N GLU A 365 -16.63 7.17 -3.36
CA GLU A 365 -17.93 7.72 -2.97
C GLU A 365 -18.69 6.74 -2.08
N LYS A 366 -19.46 7.30 -1.15
CA LYS A 366 -20.35 6.53 -0.29
C LYS A 366 -21.78 6.65 -0.81
N ASN A 367 -22.42 5.52 -1.07
CA ASN A 367 -23.83 5.49 -1.42
C ASN A 367 -24.67 5.92 -0.19
N PRO A 368 -25.48 6.97 -0.31
CA PRO A 368 -26.30 7.48 0.79
C PRO A 368 -27.42 6.51 1.20
N ASP A 369 -27.90 5.65 0.30
CA ASP A 369 -29.04 4.77 0.54
C ASP A 369 -28.68 3.54 1.38
N ASP A 370 -27.51 2.91 1.11
CA ASP A 370 -27.10 1.70 1.81
C ASP A 370 -25.76 1.82 2.54
N GLY A 371 -25.08 2.95 2.41
CA GLY A 371 -23.81 3.21 3.07
C GLY A 371 -22.62 2.44 2.50
N SER A 372 -22.77 1.77 1.35
CA SER A 372 -21.67 1.12 0.65
C SER A 372 -20.71 2.11 0.01
N SER A 373 -19.45 1.72 -0.16
CA SER A 373 -18.43 2.48 -0.89
C SER A 373 -18.29 1.96 -2.31
N ALA A 374 -18.10 2.90 -3.25
CA ALA A 374 -17.71 2.61 -4.63
C ALA A 374 -16.47 3.41 -5.01
N ILE A 375 -15.65 2.86 -5.92
CA ILE A 375 -14.49 3.55 -6.50
C ILE A 375 -14.60 3.55 -8.02
N TYR A 376 -14.18 4.65 -8.63
CA TYR A 376 -14.20 4.82 -10.10
C TYR A 376 -13.13 5.83 -10.55
N PRO A 377 -12.55 5.68 -11.76
CA PRO A 377 -11.55 6.61 -12.28
C PRO A 377 -12.19 7.84 -12.93
N LEU A 378 -11.44 8.93 -13.01
CA LEU A 378 -11.83 10.12 -13.78
C LEU A 378 -11.96 9.78 -15.28
N ASP A 379 -11.31 8.74 -15.77
CA ASP A 379 -11.36 8.31 -17.18
C ASP A 379 -12.77 7.80 -17.59
N ASP A 380 -13.62 7.44 -16.64
CA ASP A 380 -15.04 7.11 -16.89
C ASP A 380 -15.88 8.34 -17.30
N PHE A 381 -15.33 9.54 -17.12
CA PHE A 381 -15.98 10.80 -17.49
C PHE A 381 -15.40 11.38 -18.79
N SER A 382 -16.22 12.03 -19.59
CA SER A 382 -15.80 12.68 -20.84
C SER A 382 -15.07 14.00 -20.58
N VAL A 383 -13.92 13.94 -19.88
CA VAL A 383 -13.11 15.12 -19.54
C VAL A 383 -12.22 15.53 -20.70
N ARG A 384 -12.25 16.81 -21.07
CA ARG A 384 -11.41 17.37 -22.14
C ARG A 384 -10.00 17.69 -21.63
N LYS A 385 -8.99 17.64 -22.52
CA LYS A 385 -7.58 17.90 -22.21
C LYS A 385 -7.30 19.21 -21.45
N LEU A 386 -8.03 20.28 -21.79
CA LEU A 386 -7.85 21.61 -21.18
C LEU A 386 -8.91 21.91 -20.08
N GLU A 387 -9.62 20.90 -19.64
CA GLU A 387 -10.62 21.06 -18.58
C GLU A 387 -9.93 21.23 -17.22
N ASN A 388 -10.41 22.21 -16.44
CA ASN A 388 -9.98 22.37 -15.07
C ASN A 388 -10.67 21.30 -14.20
N VAL A 389 -9.96 20.18 -13.97
CA VAL A 389 -10.46 19.03 -13.21
C VAL A 389 -10.70 19.40 -11.75
N GLU A 390 -9.82 20.20 -11.15
CA GLU A 390 -9.98 20.67 -9.77
C GLU A 390 -11.32 21.42 -9.60
N LYS A 391 -11.58 22.41 -10.46
CA LYS A 391 -12.84 23.14 -10.43
C LYS A 391 -14.04 22.23 -10.69
N GLY A 392 -13.91 21.27 -11.62
CA GLY A 392 -14.96 20.27 -11.89
C GLY A 392 -15.28 19.45 -10.66
N TYR A 393 -14.27 18.95 -9.96
CA TYR A 393 -14.41 18.19 -8.72
C TYR A 393 -15.07 19.02 -7.60
N LEU A 394 -14.56 20.21 -7.33
CA LEU A 394 -15.12 21.11 -6.30
C LEU A 394 -16.56 21.53 -6.58
N LEU A 395 -17.00 21.50 -7.83
CA LEU A 395 -18.40 21.73 -8.24
C LEU A 395 -19.26 20.44 -8.23
N GLY A 396 -18.69 19.29 -7.83
CA GLY A 396 -19.39 18.01 -7.73
C GLY A 396 -19.65 17.30 -9.06
N ARG A 397 -18.99 17.70 -10.18
CA ARG A 397 -19.21 17.07 -11.50
C ARG A 397 -18.87 15.59 -11.54
N TYR A 398 -17.93 15.17 -10.70
CA TYR A 398 -17.41 13.80 -10.66
C TYR A 398 -17.87 13.03 -9.42
N GLY A 399 -18.84 13.59 -8.65
CA GLY A 399 -19.22 13.02 -7.36
C GLY A 399 -18.13 13.13 -6.30
N ALA A 400 -18.18 12.25 -5.31
CA ALA A 400 -17.15 12.06 -4.28
C ALA A 400 -16.82 13.30 -3.43
N ILE A 401 -17.71 14.31 -3.39
CA ILE A 401 -17.58 15.50 -2.54
C ILE A 401 -18.50 15.40 -1.32
N PRO A 402 -18.19 16.11 -0.21
CA PRO A 402 -19.08 16.16 0.93
C PRO A 402 -20.35 17.01 0.61
N PHE A 403 -21.50 16.49 0.97
CA PHE A 403 -22.75 17.26 0.91
C PHE A 403 -22.92 18.04 2.21
N LEU A 404 -22.66 19.35 2.17
CA LEU A 404 -22.87 20.25 3.29
C LEU A 404 -24.25 20.88 3.17
N THR A 405 -25.06 20.78 4.21
CA THR A 405 -26.31 21.53 4.32
C THR A 405 -26.01 22.91 4.90
N ASN A 406 -26.62 23.96 4.31
CA ASN A 406 -26.48 25.34 4.84
C ASN A 406 -27.34 25.58 6.09
N ASN A 407 -27.91 24.53 6.68
CA ASN A 407 -28.67 24.64 7.92
C ASN A 407 -27.72 24.50 9.11
N PHE A 408 -27.55 25.59 9.85
CA PHE A 408 -26.67 25.66 11.03
C PHE A 408 -27.42 25.41 12.34
N ASP A 409 -28.60 24.77 12.30
CA ASP A 409 -29.33 24.32 13.50
C ASP A 409 -28.55 23.16 14.14
N LEU A 410 -27.66 23.51 15.10
CA LEU A 410 -26.84 22.61 15.88
C LEU A 410 -27.50 22.33 17.23
#